data_df1009fbf243d4856d486edbe43044b5
#
_entry.id   df1009fbf243d4856d486edbe43044b5
#
_cell.length_a   1.000
_cell.length_b   1.000
_cell.length_c   1.000
_cell.angle_alpha   90.00
_cell.angle_beta   90.00
_cell.angle_gamma   90.00
#
_symmetry.space_group_name_H-M   'P 1'
#
loop_
_entity.id
_entity.type
_entity.pdbx_description
1 polymer ?
#
loop_
_entity_poly.entity_id
_entity_poly.type
_entity_poly.pdbx_seq_one_letter_code
_entity_poly.pdbx_strand_id
1 'polypeptide(L)'
;GFAVASYLRKYEEEAFKVLTNTYVKFKDTDYTQKATRVLHSPLITLTKDSDFNDIRFSMAAMGTIDIDSNKMKKFYEAYYLFAKLLHSKKFKIDFRLESGDIFCFNNRRVLHGRTAFDPNSGNRHLQGYYLERDEILGRLNYFNKLQI
;
A
#
# COMPACT_ATOMS: atom_id res chain seq x y z
N GLY A 1 -1.53 -2.43 -6.11
CA GLY A 1 -0.23 -1.89 -5.76
C GLY A 1 0.83 -2.28 -6.78
N PHE A 2 1.46 -3.43 -6.65
CA PHE A 2 2.57 -3.85 -7.53
C PHE A 2 2.24 -3.88 -9.01
N ALA A 3 1.03 -4.30 -9.40
CA ALA A 3 0.62 -4.29 -10.80
C ALA A 3 0.62 -2.87 -11.41
N VAL A 4 0.18 -1.86 -10.64
CA VAL A 4 0.25 -0.46 -11.09
C VAL A 4 1.69 0.03 -11.12
N ALA A 5 2.51 -0.31 -10.13
CA ALA A 5 3.93 0.05 -10.13
C ALA A 5 4.68 -0.57 -11.32
N SER A 6 4.38 -1.84 -11.68
CA SER A 6 4.92 -2.50 -12.88
C SER A 6 4.48 -1.81 -14.17
N TYR A 7 3.23 -1.35 -14.22
CA TYR A 7 2.73 -0.58 -15.36
C TYR A 7 3.49 0.73 -15.50
N LEU A 8 3.64 1.50 -14.40
CA LEU A 8 4.40 2.74 -14.41
C LEU A 8 5.85 2.53 -14.84
N ARG A 9 6.52 1.51 -14.29
CA ARG A 9 7.91 1.17 -14.68
C ARG A 9 8.05 0.94 -16.17
N LYS A 10 7.06 0.32 -16.80
CA LYS A 10 7.11 -0.05 -18.22
C LYS A 10 6.68 1.06 -19.17
N TYR A 11 5.69 1.86 -18.79
CA TYR A 11 5.01 2.78 -19.71
C TYR A 11 5.06 4.26 -19.31
N GLU A 12 5.43 4.56 -18.05
CA GLU A 12 5.40 5.92 -17.47
C GLU A 12 6.67 6.13 -16.62
N GLU A 13 7.83 5.95 -17.26
CA GLU A 13 9.14 5.89 -16.59
C GLU A 13 9.43 7.10 -15.71
N GLU A 14 9.10 8.31 -16.18
CA GLU A 14 9.33 9.55 -15.41
C GLU A 14 8.48 9.57 -14.13
N ALA A 15 7.20 9.20 -14.20
CA ALA A 15 6.35 9.10 -13.03
C ALA A 15 6.87 8.01 -12.07
N PHE A 16 7.31 6.88 -12.60
CA PHE A 16 7.91 5.82 -11.81
C PHE A 16 9.16 6.30 -11.05
N LYS A 17 10.09 6.98 -11.73
CA LYS A 17 11.28 7.57 -11.11
C LYS A 17 10.94 8.57 -10.01
N VAL A 18 9.95 9.42 -10.24
CA VAL A 18 9.51 10.39 -9.23
C VAL A 18 8.98 9.66 -7.99
N LEU A 19 8.13 8.63 -8.15
CA LEU A 19 7.50 7.91 -7.04
C LEU A 19 8.45 6.96 -6.29
N THR A 20 9.56 6.57 -6.90
CA THR A 20 10.61 5.75 -6.25
C THR A 20 11.70 6.58 -5.59
N ASN A 21 11.91 7.85 -6.00
CA ASN A 21 13.01 8.66 -5.53
C ASN A 21 12.59 9.85 -4.66
N THR A 22 11.29 10.18 -4.60
CA THR A 22 10.80 11.27 -3.77
C THR A 22 10.32 10.74 -2.42
N TYR A 23 11.03 11.11 -1.36
CA TYR A 23 10.69 10.74 0.01
C TYR A 23 9.62 11.66 0.57
N VAL A 24 8.60 11.07 1.15
CA VAL A 24 7.52 11.76 1.85
C VAL A 24 7.35 11.22 3.26
N LYS A 25 6.75 12.01 4.14
CA LYS A 25 6.49 11.61 5.52
C LYS A 25 5.20 10.79 5.58
N PHE A 26 5.26 9.62 6.19
CA PHE A 26 4.09 8.87 6.61
C PHE A 26 4.01 8.90 8.13
N LYS A 27 2.84 9.19 8.67
CA LYS A 27 2.58 9.25 10.11
C LYS A 27 1.56 8.20 10.49
N ASP A 28 1.85 7.49 11.55
CA ASP A 28 0.92 6.57 12.21
C ASP A 28 0.88 6.92 13.69
N THR A 29 -0.30 7.25 14.19
CA THR A 29 -0.48 7.64 15.59
C THR A 29 -1.19 6.53 16.34
N ASP A 30 -0.47 5.91 17.25
CA ASP A 30 -1.04 4.99 18.23
C ASP A 30 -1.63 5.82 19.37
N TYR A 31 -2.93 5.97 19.38
CA TYR A 31 -3.64 6.75 20.40
C TYR A 31 -3.63 6.08 21.77
N THR A 32 -3.44 4.77 21.83
CA THR A 32 -3.37 4.02 23.08
C THR A 32 -2.05 4.28 23.80
N GLN A 33 -0.96 4.24 23.06
CA GLN A 33 0.38 4.50 23.56
C GLN A 33 0.77 5.98 23.52
N LYS A 34 -0.10 6.84 22.97
CA LYS A 34 0.18 8.28 22.74
C LYS A 34 1.48 8.51 21.97
N ALA A 35 1.82 7.60 21.07
CA ALA A 35 3.04 7.61 20.29
C ALA A 35 2.74 7.85 18.80
N THR A 36 3.50 8.74 18.17
CA THR A 36 3.45 8.93 16.72
C THR A 36 4.70 8.37 16.08
N ARG A 37 4.52 7.40 15.22
CA ARG A 37 5.59 6.86 14.38
C ARG A 37 5.66 7.68 13.10
N VAL A 38 6.86 8.07 12.72
CA VAL A 38 7.12 8.79 11.47
C VAL A 38 8.07 7.97 10.63
N LEU A 39 7.67 7.69 9.41
CA LEU A 39 8.49 7.03 8.42
C LEU A 39 8.72 7.96 7.23
N HIS A 40 9.97 8.12 6.83
CA HIS A 40 10.34 8.78 5.57
C HIS A 40 10.55 7.70 4.52
N SER A 41 9.74 7.69 3.49
CA SER A 41 9.79 6.67 2.43
C SER A 41 9.24 7.21 1.12
N PRO A 42 9.73 6.75 -0.04
CA PRO A 42 9.01 6.95 -1.28
C PRO A 42 7.70 6.12 -1.30
N LEU A 43 6.80 6.45 -2.24
CA LEU A 43 5.55 5.70 -2.38
C LEU A 43 5.77 4.28 -2.88
N ILE A 44 6.79 4.09 -3.71
CA ILE A 44 7.20 2.80 -4.26
C ILE A 44 8.62 2.52 -3.79
N THR A 45 8.83 1.47 -3.03
CA THR A 45 10.17 1.06 -2.62
C THR A 45 10.62 -0.18 -3.37
N LEU A 46 11.91 -0.23 -3.65
CA LEU A 46 12.55 -1.34 -4.34
C LEU A 46 13.56 -2.04 -3.42
N THR A 47 13.81 -3.32 -3.68
CA THR A 47 14.94 -4.05 -3.10
C THR A 47 16.25 -3.62 -3.77
N LYS A 48 17.38 -4.13 -3.27
CA LYS A 48 18.68 -3.92 -3.90
C LYS A 48 18.75 -4.47 -5.33
N ASP A 49 17.98 -5.52 -5.60
CA ASP A 49 17.89 -6.17 -6.92
C ASP A 49 16.82 -5.54 -7.82
N SER A 50 16.33 -4.36 -7.42
CA SER A 50 15.30 -3.59 -8.13
C SER A 50 13.92 -4.25 -8.20
N ASP A 51 13.64 -5.25 -7.39
CA ASP A 51 12.31 -5.81 -7.21
C ASP A 51 11.43 -4.91 -6.34
N PHE A 52 10.12 -5.02 -6.48
CA PHE A 52 9.20 -4.27 -5.63
C PHE A 52 9.22 -4.81 -4.19
N ASN A 53 9.47 -3.91 -3.24
CA ASN A 53 9.48 -4.23 -1.82
C ASN A 53 8.18 -3.82 -1.12
N ASP A 54 7.74 -2.58 -1.33
CA ASP A 54 6.58 -2.02 -0.61
C ASP A 54 5.91 -0.91 -1.45
N ILE A 55 4.60 -0.80 -1.35
CA ILE A 55 3.80 0.31 -1.90
C ILE A 55 3.06 1.00 -0.76
N ARG A 56 3.27 2.31 -0.64
CA ARG A 56 2.60 3.15 0.35
C ARG A 56 1.72 4.19 -0.34
N PHE A 57 0.43 4.08 -0.13
CA PHE A 57 -0.53 5.05 -0.64
C PHE A 57 -1.69 5.17 0.35
N SER A 58 -1.62 6.17 1.21
CA SER A 58 -2.67 6.43 2.19
C SER A 58 -2.76 7.93 2.43
N MET A 59 -3.87 8.52 2.04
CA MET A 59 -4.11 9.96 2.28
C MET A 59 -4.18 10.29 3.77
N ALA A 60 -4.64 9.35 4.59
CA ALA A 60 -4.74 9.53 6.04
C ALA A 60 -3.37 9.47 6.75
N ALA A 61 -2.45 8.67 6.22
CA ALA A 61 -1.13 8.48 6.81
C ALA A 61 -0.06 9.41 6.23
N MET A 62 -0.25 9.90 5.00
CA MET A 62 0.70 10.81 4.35
C MET A 62 0.65 12.20 5.00
N GLY A 63 1.79 12.64 5.53
CA GLY A 63 1.96 13.97 6.09
C GLY A 63 2.13 15.05 5.02
N THR A 64 2.41 16.25 5.48
CA THR A 64 2.72 17.38 4.59
C THR A 64 3.90 17.04 3.68
N ILE A 65 3.74 17.31 2.39
CA ILE A 65 4.80 17.14 1.40
C ILE A 65 5.82 18.26 1.59
N ASP A 66 7.04 17.87 1.90
CA ASP A 66 8.16 18.76 2.16
C ASP A 66 9.29 18.39 1.19
N ILE A 67 9.18 18.91 -0.03
CA ILE A 67 10.13 18.73 -1.13
C ILE A 67 10.37 20.07 -1.82
N ASP A 68 11.45 20.19 -2.56
CA ASP A 68 11.78 21.40 -3.32
C ASP A 68 10.60 21.83 -4.21
N SER A 69 10.30 23.12 -4.21
CA SER A 69 9.17 23.69 -4.97
C SER A 69 9.25 23.38 -6.48
N ASN A 70 10.45 23.30 -7.06
CA ASN A 70 10.67 22.93 -8.45
C ASN A 70 10.33 21.48 -8.78
N LYS A 71 10.28 20.57 -7.76
CA LYS A 71 9.90 19.17 -7.90
C LYS A 71 8.42 18.92 -7.59
N MET A 72 7.77 19.87 -6.93
CA MET A 72 6.39 19.72 -6.42
C MET A 72 5.40 19.37 -7.53
N LYS A 73 5.45 20.10 -8.65
CA LYS A 73 4.57 19.86 -9.81
C LYS A 73 4.71 18.42 -10.32
N LYS A 74 5.94 17.98 -10.59
CA LYS A 74 6.22 16.63 -11.10
C LYS A 74 5.77 15.55 -10.12
N PHE A 75 5.95 15.79 -8.82
CA PHE A 75 5.48 14.86 -7.80
C PHE A 75 3.96 14.71 -7.83
N TYR A 76 3.20 15.81 -7.86
CA TYR A 76 1.75 15.74 -7.89
C TYR A 76 1.21 15.14 -9.18
N GLU A 77 1.84 15.41 -10.33
CA GLU A 77 1.48 14.78 -11.61
C GLU A 77 1.66 13.24 -11.54
N ALA A 78 2.80 12.77 -11.03
CA ALA A 78 3.07 11.35 -10.85
C ALA A 78 2.13 10.71 -9.80
N TYR A 79 1.90 11.39 -8.69
CA TYR A 79 0.98 10.97 -7.63
C TYR A 79 -0.46 10.84 -8.15
N TYR A 80 -0.93 11.82 -8.90
CA TYR A 80 -2.28 11.80 -9.50
C TYR A 80 -2.41 10.67 -10.52
N LEU A 81 -1.42 10.48 -11.39
CA LEU A 81 -1.40 9.37 -12.33
C LEU A 81 -1.47 8.03 -11.61
N PHE A 82 -0.67 7.85 -10.56
CA PHE A 82 -0.69 6.65 -9.73
C PHE A 82 -2.08 6.40 -9.11
N ALA A 83 -2.67 7.43 -8.50
CA ALA A 83 -4.02 7.37 -7.94
C ALA A 83 -5.07 6.98 -9.00
N LYS A 84 -5.03 7.61 -10.17
CA LYS A 84 -5.94 7.32 -11.28
C LYS A 84 -5.84 5.86 -11.75
N LEU A 85 -4.63 5.34 -11.86
CA LEU A 85 -4.40 3.95 -12.24
C LEU A 85 -4.90 2.97 -11.17
N LEU A 86 -4.65 3.25 -9.88
CA LEU A 86 -5.13 2.42 -8.77
C LEU A 86 -6.66 2.28 -8.76
N HIS A 87 -7.38 3.34 -9.12
CA HIS A 87 -8.85 3.34 -9.18
C HIS A 87 -9.42 2.86 -10.52
N SER A 88 -8.57 2.59 -11.50
CA SER A 88 -9.05 2.12 -12.81
C SER A 88 -9.56 0.69 -12.75
N LYS A 89 -10.56 0.36 -13.57
CA LYS A 89 -11.10 -1.00 -13.70
C LYS A 89 -10.04 -2.05 -14.07
N LYS A 90 -8.94 -1.63 -14.71
CA LYS A 90 -7.83 -2.50 -15.11
C LYS A 90 -7.06 -3.07 -13.90
N PHE A 91 -6.96 -2.31 -12.80
CA PHE A 91 -6.12 -2.67 -11.66
C PHE A 91 -6.91 -2.83 -10.35
N LYS A 92 -8.20 -2.53 -10.37
CA LYS A 92 -9.09 -2.62 -9.23
C LYS A 92 -9.91 -3.90 -9.31
N ILE A 93 -9.98 -4.60 -8.20
CA ILE A 93 -10.87 -5.74 -8.00
C ILE A 93 -11.88 -5.34 -6.93
N ASP A 94 -13.15 -5.47 -7.24
CA ASP A 94 -14.25 -5.25 -6.31
C ASP A 94 -14.99 -6.58 -6.06
N PHE A 95 -15.21 -6.91 -4.81
CA PHE A 95 -16.00 -8.06 -4.42
C PHE A 95 -16.71 -7.79 -3.09
N ARG A 96 -17.79 -8.49 -2.85
CA ARG A 96 -18.54 -8.44 -1.59
C ARG A 96 -18.11 -9.61 -0.72
N LEU A 97 -17.83 -9.34 0.55
CA LEU A 97 -17.64 -10.37 1.56
C LEU A 97 -18.99 -10.79 2.13
N GLU A 98 -19.14 -12.08 2.33
CA GLU A 98 -20.30 -12.68 2.99
C GLU A 98 -19.95 -13.12 4.41
N SER A 99 -20.95 -13.54 5.18
CA SER A 99 -20.73 -14.03 6.53
C SER A 99 -19.89 -15.32 6.49
N GLY A 100 -18.78 -15.34 7.23
CA GLY A 100 -17.85 -16.45 7.27
C GLY A 100 -16.67 -16.34 6.31
N ASP A 101 -16.67 -15.35 5.40
CA ASP A 101 -15.53 -15.14 4.52
C ASP A 101 -14.29 -14.69 5.27
N ILE A 102 -13.14 -15.23 4.88
CA ILE A 102 -11.81 -14.81 5.31
C ILE A 102 -11.06 -14.27 4.10
N PHE A 103 -10.59 -13.03 4.22
CA PHE A 103 -9.79 -12.38 3.19
C PHE A 103 -8.38 -12.08 3.75
N CYS A 104 -7.35 -12.67 3.15
CA CYS A 104 -5.96 -12.49 3.53
C CYS A 104 -5.13 -11.94 2.36
N PHE A 105 -4.28 -10.97 2.62
CA PHE A 105 -3.44 -10.36 1.59
C PHE A 105 -2.16 -9.77 2.16
N ASN A 106 -1.15 -9.66 1.29
CA ASN A 106 0.08 -8.96 1.64
C ASN A 106 -0.13 -7.44 1.51
N ASN A 107 -0.24 -6.77 2.66
CA ASN A 107 -0.51 -5.34 2.76
C ASN A 107 0.60 -4.44 2.17
N ARG A 108 1.82 -4.98 1.94
CA ARG A 108 2.89 -4.25 1.26
C ARG A 108 2.78 -4.31 -0.26
N ARG A 109 2.08 -5.33 -0.78
CA ARG A 109 1.94 -5.60 -2.22
C ARG A 109 0.68 -4.99 -2.80
N VAL A 110 -0.42 -5.03 -2.04
CA VAL A 110 -1.73 -4.54 -2.50
C VAL A 110 -2.21 -3.39 -1.64
N LEU A 111 -2.95 -2.49 -2.26
CA LEU A 111 -3.71 -1.47 -1.57
C LEU A 111 -5.15 -1.95 -1.44
N HIS A 112 -5.77 -1.62 -0.34
CA HIS A 112 -7.13 -2.04 -0.06
C HIS A 112 -7.95 -0.87 0.49
N GLY A 113 -9.23 -0.97 0.32
CA GLY A 113 -10.19 0.00 0.83
C GLY A 113 -11.56 -0.64 0.90
N ARG A 114 -12.51 0.10 1.39
CA ARG A 114 -13.92 -0.30 1.38
C ARG A 114 -14.77 0.80 0.79
N THR A 115 -15.83 0.42 0.13
CA THR A 115 -16.89 1.35 -0.28
C THR A 115 -17.72 1.80 0.94
N ALA A 116 -18.41 2.92 0.80
CA ALA A 116 -19.41 3.32 1.76
C ALA A 116 -20.48 2.22 1.89
N PHE A 117 -21.08 2.11 3.07
CA PHE A 117 -22.21 1.24 3.33
C PHE A 117 -23.33 2.04 4.00
N ASP A 118 -24.56 1.63 3.78
CA ASP A 118 -25.70 2.19 4.49
C ASP A 118 -25.84 1.52 5.87
N PRO A 119 -25.70 2.28 6.99
CA PRO A 119 -25.85 1.73 8.33
C PRO A 119 -27.23 1.07 8.59
N ASN A 120 -28.26 1.46 7.83
CA ASN A 120 -29.61 0.91 7.93
C ASN A 120 -29.80 -0.40 7.14
N SER A 121 -28.81 -0.81 6.35
CA SER A 121 -28.91 -2.02 5.50
C SER A 121 -28.67 -3.34 6.23
N GLY A 122 -28.48 -3.30 7.55
CA GLY A 122 -28.29 -4.49 8.39
C GLY A 122 -27.03 -4.43 9.25
N ASN A 123 -26.81 -5.51 9.99
CA ASN A 123 -25.62 -5.62 10.87
C ASN A 123 -24.38 -5.98 10.05
N ARG A 124 -23.29 -5.26 10.33
CA ARG A 124 -22.00 -5.52 9.74
C ARG A 124 -20.95 -5.67 10.85
N HIS A 125 -20.29 -6.82 10.89
CA HIS A 125 -19.17 -7.07 11.77
C HIS A 125 -17.96 -7.53 10.93
N LEU A 126 -16.83 -6.82 11.06
CA LEU A 126 -15.58 -7.16 10.39
C LEU A 126 -14.47 -7.13 11.43
N GLN A 127 -13.74 -8.23 11.57
CA GLN A 127 -12.53 -8.30 12.38
C GLN A 127 -11.30 -8.30 11.47
N GLY A 128 -10.26 -7.56 11.87
CA GLY A 128 -8.99 -7.51 11.16
C GLY A 128 -7.83 -7.84 12.09
N TYR A 129 -6.88 -8.61 11.57
CA TYR A 129 -5.63 -8.94 12.26
C TYR A 129 -4.45 -8.65 11.35
N TYR A 130 -3.35 -8.26 11.95
CA TYR A 130 -2.08 -8.11 11.26
C TYR A 130 -1.13 -9.20 11.75
N LEU A 131 -0.52 -9.90 10.79
CA LEU A 131 0.54 -10.86 11.06
C LEU A 131 1.87 -10.28 10.58
N GLU A 132 2.89 -10.43 11.40
CA GLU A 132 4.24 -10.01 11.02
C GLU A 132 4.76 -10.89 9.89
N ARG A 133 5.31 -10.23 8.86
CA ARG A 133 5.78 -10.92 7.65
C ARG A 133 6.86 -11.95 7.96
N ASP A 134 7.76 -11.61 8.86
CA ASP A 134 8.91 -12.47 9.18
C ASP A 134 8.47 -13.75 9.91
N GLU A 135 7.41 -13.69 10.71
CA GLU A 135 6.80 -14.88 11.32
C GLU A 135 6.21 -15.81 10.26
N ILE A 136 5.49 -15.23 9.26
CA ILE A 136 4.92 -16.02 8.15
C ILE A 136 6.04 -16.69 7.36
N LEU A 137 7.09 -15.95 7.01
CA LEU A 137 8.24 -16.49 6.26
C LEU A 137 9.00 -17.54 7.06
N GLY A 138 9.17 -17.33 8.37
CA GLY A 138 9.80 -18.29 9.26
C GLY A 138 9.02 -19.61 9.32
N ARG A 139 7.68 -19.54 9.40
CA ARG A 139 6.82 -20.72 9.36
C ARG A 139 6.86 -21.45 8.03
N LEU A 140 6.83 -20.72 6.91
CA LEU A 140 6.97 -21.32 5.58
C LEU A 140 8.31 -22.04 5.43
N ASN A 141 9.41 -21.42 5.85
CA ASN A 141 10.73 -22.04 5.82
C ASN A 141 10.81 -23.30 6.70
N TYR A 142 10.17 -23.28 7.86
CA TYR A 142 10.09 -24.44 8.73
C TYR A 142 9.36 -25.60 8.04
N PHE A 143 8.18 -25.36 7.47
CA PHE A 143 7.41 -26.41 6.78
C PHE A 143 8.12 -26.92 5.53
N ASN A 144 8.79 -26.05 4.77
CA ASN A 144 9.58 -26.47 3.61
C ASN A 144 10.75 -27.40 4.00
N LYS A 145 11.34 -27.23 5.18
CA LYS A 145 12.39 -28.12 5.69
C LYS A 145 11.87 -29.48 6.18
N LEU A 146 10.59 -29.56 6.55
CA LEU A 146 9.97 -30.83 6.97
C LEU A 146 9.53 -31.71 5.80
N GLN A 147 9.55 -31.17 4.57
CA GLN A 147 9.18 -31.90 3.34
C GLN A 147 10.38 -32.49 2.60
N ILE A 148 11.59 -32.48 3.22
CA ILE A 148 12.82 -33.09 2.67
C ILE A 148 13.04 -34.46 3.29
#